data_ff8828aeb6f32dbd0b519afc69beac9c
#
_entry.id   ff8828aeb6f32dbd0b519afc69beac9c
#
_cell.length_a   1.000
_cell.length_b   1.000
_cell.length_c   1.000
_cell.angle_alpha   90.00
_cell.angle_beta   90.00
_cell.angle_gamma   90.00
#
_symmetry.space_group_name_H-M   'P 1'
#
loop_
_entity.id
_entity.type
_entity.pdbx_description
1 polymer ?
#
loop_
_entity_poly.entity_id
_entity_poly.type
_entity_poly.pdbx_seq_one_letter_code
_entity_poly.pdbx_strand_id
1 'polypeptide(L)'
;MAALNKKSVDDINVKGKRVLVRCDFNVPLKAGVITDENRIVAALPTIKKLINDGGKVILCSHLGKVKNGPNEDESLAPVAKRLSEKLGKEVVFAADDEVVGPNAKAAVAAMKDGDVVLLQNTRFRKEETKNLEPFSSELASLADVFVMDAFGSAHRAHCSTVGVTDHIKDTAVGYLMQKEINYLGNAVETPVRPFVAILGGAKVADKLNVISNLLDKCDTLIIGGGMAYTFLKAQGKEVGLSLVDDTKIDYCKEMMAKAEKLGKKLLLPVDTTVSKTFPDPIDAPIEVEVVDSSAIPADMEGLDIGTKTQALFADAVKTAKTVVWNGPMGVFENPTLAKGTIAVAKALAETDATTIIGGGDSAAAVIQLGFADKMSHISTGGGASLEYLEGKVLPGIAVIADKN
;
A
#
# COMPACT_ATOMS: atom_id res chain seq x y z
N MET A 1 17.41 7.36 5.26
CA MET A 1 18.00 6.36 4.34
C MET A 1 18.41 7.02 3.05
N ALA A 2 19.41 6.46 2.32
CA ALA A 2 19.70 6.92 0.97
C ALA A 2 18.59 6.48 0.01
N ALA A 3 18.40 7.24 -1.08
CA ALA A 3 17.46 6.85 -2.14
C ALA A 3 17.87 5.49 -2.74
N LEU A 4 16.89 4.65 -3.05
CA LEU A 4 17.12 3.33 -3.63
C LEU A 4 17.19 3.42 -5.16
N ASN A 5 18.16 2.72 -5.72
CA ASN A 5 18.36 2.58 -7.17
C ASN A 5 18.48 1.10 -7.52
N LYS A 6 17.35 0.44 -7.65
CA LYS A 6 17.27 -1.01 -7.94
C LYS A 6 17.26 -1.27 -9.43
N LYS A 7 17.84 -2.40 -9.87
CA LYS A 7 17.65 -2.89 -11.23
C LYS A 7 16.16 -3.11 -11.48
N SER A 8 15.68 -2.69 -12.63
CA SER A 8 14.32 -2.96 -13.09
C SER A 8 14.33 -3.91 -14.30
N VAL A 9 13.15 -4.28 -14.75
CA VAL A 9 12.99 -5.10 -15.96
C VAL A 9 13.56 -4.43 -17.22
N ASP A 10 13.79 -3.11 -17.19
CA ASP A 10 14.45 -2.39 -18.28
C ASP A 10 15.98 -2.57 -18.27
N ASP A 11 16.55 -3.03 -17.16
CA ASP A 11 18.00 -3.13 -16.96
C ASP A 11 18.54 -4.56 -17.15
N ILE A 12 17.68 -5.52 -17.51
CA ILE A 12 18.02 -6.92 -17.63
C ILE A 12 17.74 -7.46 -19.05
N ASN A 13 18.49 -8.48 -19.44
CA ASN A 13 18.24 -9.22 -20.67
C ASN A 13 17.63 -10.58 -20.35
N VAL A 14 16.39 -10.80 -20.77
CA VAL A 14 15.65 -12.03 -20.48
C VAL A 14 15.42 -12.91 -21.70
N LYS A 15 15.92 -12.53 -22.89
CA LYS A 15 15.73 -13.30 -24.11
C LYS A 15 16.18 -14.74 -23.96
N GLY A 16 15.27 -15.67 -24.16
CA GLY A 16 15.52 -17.09 -24.04
C GLY A 16 15.69 -17.60 -22.61
N LYS A 17 15.56 -16.73 -21.61
CA LYS A 17 15.71 -17.08 -20.20
C LYS A 17 14.37 -17.35 -19.52
N ARG A 18 14.40 -18.22 -18.54
CA ARG A 18 13.26 -18.46 -17.66
C ARG A 18 13.24 -17.39 -16.58
N VAL A 19 12.12 -16.67 -16.45
CA VAL A 19 11.98 -15.55 -15.53
C VAL A 19 10.87 -15.86 -14.53
N LEU A 20 11.22 -16.00 -13.27
CA LEU A 20 10.23 -16.11 -12.19
C LEU A 20 9.81 -14.72 -11.74
N VAL A 21 8.52 -14.41 -11.87
CA VAL A 21 7.95 -13.12 -11.47
C VAL A 21 7.04 -13.30 -10.27
N ARG A 22 7.39 -12.67 -9.15
CA ARG A 22 6.51 -12.65 -7.97
C ARG A 22 5.51 -11.52 -8.15
N CYS A 23 4.27 -11.91 -8.40
CA CYS A 23 3.14 -11.01 -8.54
C CYS A 23 2.28 -10.96 -7.26
N ASP A 24 1.36 -10.03 -7.20
CA ASP A 24 0.29 -10.03 -6.21
C ASP A 24 -1.04 -10.30 -6.92
N PHE A 25 -1.47 -11.55 -6.88
CA PHE A 25 -2.75 -12.02 -7.40
C PHE A 25 -3.70 -12.43 -6.26
N ASN A 26 -3.50 -11.86 -5.08
CA ASN A 26 -4.40 -12.05 -3.96
C ASN A 26 -5.69 -11.25 -4.18
N VAL A 27 -6.46 -11.69 -5.16
CA VAL A 27 -7.71 -11.04 -5.57
C VAL A 27 -8.88 -11.52 -4.71
N PRO A 28 -9.90 -10.69 -4.50
CA PRO A 28 -11.12 -11.15 -3.83
C PRO A 28 -11.90 -12.07 -4.75
N LEU A 29 -12.28 -13.23 -4.21
CA LEU A 29 -13.10 -14.24 -4.89
C LEU A 29 -14.43 -14.42 -4.16
N LYS A 30 -15.51 -14.50 -4.93
CA LYS A 30 -16.83 -14.86 -4.42
C LYS A 30 -17.37 -16.00 -5.26
N ALA A 31 -17.54 -17.18 -4.66
CA ALA A 31 -17.98 -18.39 -5.36
C ALA A 31 -17.14 -18.68 -6.62
N GLY A 32 -15.81 -18.56 -6.52
CA GLY A 32 -14.88 -18.79 -7.63
C GLY A 32 -14.81 -17.67 -8.68
N VAL A 33 -15.54 -16.57 -8.47
CA VAL A 33 -15.54 -15.41 -9.39
C VAL A 33 -14.71 -14.28 -8.81
N ILE A 34 -13.80 -13.73 -9.62
CA ILE A 34 -12.99 -12.56 -9.26
C ILE A 34 -13.89 -11.33 -9.23
N THR A 35 -14.01 -10.69 -8.05
CA THR A 35 -14.86 -9.50 -7.87
C THR A 35 -14.12 -8.18 -8.07
N ASP A 36 -12.79 -8.20 -8.03
CA ASP A 36 -11.93 -7.05 -8.30
C ASP A 36 -10.66 -7.55 -8.98
N GLU A 37 -10.40 -7.06 -10.19
CA GLU A 37 -9.25 -7.47 -11.01
C GLU A 37 -8.10 -6.45 -11.03
N ASN A 38 -8.14 -5.43 -10.18
CA ASN A 38 -7.15 -4.35 -10.21
C ASN A 38 -5.71 -4.87 -10.07
N ARG A 39 -5.48 -5.87 -9.23
CA ARG A 39 -4.16 -6.49 -9.06
C ARG A 39 -3.68 -7.21 -10.29
N ILE A 40 -4.58 -7.86 -11.01
CA ILE A 40 -4.27 -8.52 -12.28
C ILE A 40 -3.87 -7.45 -13.32
N VAL A 41 -4.66 -6.40 -13.45
CA VAL A 41 -4.38 -5.30 -14.40
C VAL A 41 -3.06 -4.62 -14.06
N ALA A 42 -2.77 -4.39 -12.80
CA ALA A 42 -1.53 -3.75 -12.35
C ALA A 42 -0.28 -4.57 -12.69
N ALA A 43 -0.38 -5.89 -12.80
CA ALA A 43 0.73 -6.78 -13.15
C ALA A 43 1.01 -6.83 -14.66
N LEU A 44 0.06 -6.43 -15.50
CA LEU A 44 0.17 -6.60 -16.97
C LEU A 44 1.37 -5.87 -17.58
N PRO A 45 1.71 -4.63 -17.24
CA PRO A 45 2.86 -3.95 -17.84
C PRO A 45 4.17 -4.73 -17.71
N THR A 46 4.47 -5.25 -16.54
CA THR A 46 5.66 -6.08 -16.30
C THR A 46 5.61 -7.37 -17.10
N ILE A 47 4.49 -8.07 -17.06
CA ILE A 47 4.31 -9.33 -17.80
C ILE A 47 4.49 -9.12 -19.30
N LYS A 48 3.85 -8.10 -19.87
CA LYS A 48 3.95 -7.77 -21.29
C LYS A 48 5.37 -7.40 -21.69
N LYS A 49 6.08 -6.64 -20.86
CA LYS A 49 7.50 -6.30 -21.08
C LYS A 49 8.35 -7.55 -21.23
N LEU A 50 8.22 -8.49 -20.30
CA LEU A 50 9.01 -9.72 -20.30
C LEU A 50 8.64 -10.64 -21.49
N ILE A 51 7.37 -10.72 -21.86
CA ILE A 51 6.93 -11.44 -23.06
C ILE A 51 7.58 -10.84 -24.31
N ASN A 52 7.48 -9.51 -24.46
CA ASN A 52 8.00 -8.81 -25.64
C ASN A 52 9.52 -8.88 -25.74
N ASP A 53 10.21 -9.02 -24.62
CA ASP A 53 11.67 -9.19 -24.58
C ASP A 53 12.11 -10.65 -24.83
N GLY A 54 11.18 -11.56 -25.11
CA GLY A 54 11.47 -12.96 -25.43
C GLY A 54 11.75 -13.85 -24.22
N GLY A 55 11.31 -13.47 -23.04
CA GLY A 55 11.45 -14.28 -21.83
C GLY A 55 10.44 -15.43 -21.78
N LYS A 56 10.77 -16.48 -21.06
CA LYS A 56 9.86 -17.54 -20.63
C LYS A 56 9.33 -17.14 -19.25
N VAL A 57 8.09 -16.68 -19.18
CA VAL A 57 7.55 -15.96 -18.03
C VAL A 57 6.81 -16.91 -17.11
N ILE A 58 7.33 -17.08 -15.90
CA ILE A 58 6.77 -17.95 -14.85
C ILE A 58 6.27 -17.07 -13.73
N LEU A 59 4.93 -17.03 -13.55
CA LEU A 59 4.28 -16.18 -12.56
C LEU A 59 4.01 -16.97 -11.28
N CYS A 60 4.22 -16.37 -10.13
CA CYS A 60 3.85 -16.92 -8.84
C CYS A 60 3.22 -15.87 -7.94
N SER A 61 2.31 -16.31 -7.08
CA SER A 61 1.62 -15.48 -6.11
C SER A 61 1.00 -16.32 -5.01
N HIS A 62 0.71 -15.68 -3.89
CA HIS A 62 -0.19 -16.23 -2.90
C HIS A 62 -1.64 -15.81 -3.19
N LEU A 63 -2.58 -16.50 -2.58
CA LEU A 63 -4.00 -16.16 -2.56
C LEU A 63 -4.60 -16.59 -1.21
N GLY A 64 -5.22 -15.66 -0.51
CA GLY A 64 -5.79 -15.93 0.81
C GLY A 64 -4.75 -16.27 1.88
N LYS A 65 -5.21 -16.89 2.95
CA LYS A 65 -4.37 -17.24 4.11
C LYS A 65 -3.92 -18.69 4.14
N VAL A 66 -4.64 -19.56 3.47
CA VAL A 66 -4.42 -21.02 3.38
C VAL A 66 -4.13 -21.65 4.75
N LYS A 67 -5.19 -21.91 5.51
CA LYS A 67 -5.04 -22.44 6.89
C LYS A 67 -4.80 -23.94 6.93
N ASN A 68 -5.37 -24.70 5.98
CA ASN A 68 -5.45 -26.17 6.00
C ASN A 68 -4.81 -26.82 4.76
N GLY A 69 -3.85 -26.16 4.11
CA GLY A 69 -3.18 -26.68 2.93
C GLY A 69 -3.98 -26.51 1.63
N PRO A 70 -3.60 -27.23 0.56
CA PRO A 70 -4.21 -27.08 -0.76
C PRO A 70 -5.72 -27.26 -0.74
N ASN A 71 -6.44 -26.37 -1.43
CA ASN A 71 -7.90 -26.40 -1.57
C ASN A 71 -8.31 -25.63 -2.84
N GLU A 72 -9.49 -25.95 -3.37
CA GLU A 72 -9.98 -25.31 -4.61
C GLU A 72 -10.37 -23.84 -4.43
N ASP A 73 -10.85 -23.45 -3.25
CA ASP A 73 -11.31 -22.08 -3.00
C ASP A 73 -10.18 -21.07 -3.04
N GLU A 74 -8.95 -21.53 -2.79
CA GLU A 74 -7.75 -20.71 -2.82
C GLU A 74 -6.81 -21.07 -3.99
N SER A 75 -7.34 -21.72 -5.02
CA SER A 75 -6.62 -21.99 -6.27
C SER A 75 -6.49 -20.73 -7.12
N LEU A 76 -5.34 -20.58 -7.78
CA LEU A 76 -5.10 -19.51 -8.76
C LEU A 76 -5.65 -19.82 -10.15
N ALA A 77 -6.34 -20.92 -10.37
CA ALA A 77 -6.94 -21.26 -11.66
C ALA A 77 -7.81 -20.15 -12.26
N PRO A 78 -8.69 -19.47 -11.50
CA PRO A 78 -9.46 -18.33 -12.04
C PRO A 78 -8.57 -17.17 -12.50
N VAL A 79 -7.45 -16.94 -11.82
CA VAL A 79 -6.48 -15.89 -12.20
C VAL A 79 -5.81 -16.24 -13.53
N ALA A 80 -5.40 -17.49 -13.73
CA ALA A 80 -4.81 -17.96 -15.00
C ALA A 80 -5.76 -17.73 -16.17
N LYS A 81 -7.04 -18.06 -15.99
CA LYS A 81 -8.07 -17.84 -17.00
C LYS A 81 -8.20 -16.35 -17.35
N ARG A 82 -8.29 -15.51 -16.33
CA ARG A 82 -8.45 -14.06 -16.53
C ARG A 82 -7.22 -13.41 -17.17
N LEU A 83 -6.03 -13.83 -16.76
CA LEU A 83 -4.78 -13.40 -17.39
C LEU A 83 -4.73 -13.76 -18.88
N SER A 84 -5.13 -14.98 -19.24
CA SER A 84 -5.19 -15.41 -20.62
C SER A 84 -6.09 -14.49 -21.45
N GLU A 85 -7.25 -14.13 -20.94
CA GLU A 85 -8.18 -13.19 -21.60
C GLU A 85 -7.55 -11.79 -21.76
N LYS A 86 -6.92 -11.29 -20.71
CA LYS A 86 -6.29 -9.95 -20.68
C LYS A 86 -5.06 -9.86 -21.61
N LEU A 87 -4.28 -10.92 -21.68
CA LEU A 87 -3.07 -10.96 -22.52
C LEU A 87 -3.37 -11.34 -23.98
N GLY A 88 -4.55 -11.88 -24.28
CA GLY A 88 -4.88 -12.38 -25.61
C GLY A 88 -4.02 -13.57 -26.02
N LYS A 89 -3.48 -14.32 -25.06
CA LYS A 89 -2.70 -15.54 -25.27
C LYS A 89 -2.88 -16.49 -24.09
N GLU A 90 -2.64 -17.77 -24.33
CA GLU A 90 -2.75 -18.76 -23.28
C GLU A 90 -1.74 -18.54 -22.16
N VAL A 91 -2.23 -18.50 -20.92
CA VAL A 91 -1.46 -18.65 -19.70
C VAL A 91 -1.68 -20.09 -19.24
N VAL A 92 -0.63 -20.89 -19.27
CA VAL A 92 -0.71 -22.29 -18.82
C VAL A 92 -0.74 -22.29 -17.28
N PHE A 93 -1.84 -22.82 -16.72
CA PHE A 93 -1.93 -22.99 -15.29
C PHE A 93 -1.28 -24.31 -14.86
N ALA A 94 -0.19 -24.25 -14.13
CA ALA A 94 0.49 -25.42 -13.59
C ALA A 94 -0.18 -25.89 -12.30
N ALA A 95 -1.27 -26.61 -12.41
CA ALA A 95 -2.03 -27.15 -11.27
C ALA A 95 -1.19 -28.21 -10.55
N ASP A 96 -0.66 -27.84 -9.40
CA ASP A 96 0.20 -28.72 -8.61
C ASP A 96 0.12 -28.31 -7.14
N ASP A 97 -0.36 -29.21 -6.29
CA ASP A 97 -0.52 -28.95 -4.85
C ASP A 97 0.82 -28.71 -4.14
N GLU A 98 1.92 -29.22 -4.70
CA GLU A 98 3.27 -28.97 -4.21
C GLU A 98 3.88 -27.67 -4.74
N VAL A 99 3.17 -26.95 -5.59
CA VAL A 99 3.57 -25.73 -6.30
C VAL A 99 4.72 -25.99 -7.29
N VAL A 100 5.81 -26.59 -6.87
CA VAL A 100 6.95 -27.01 -7.69
C VAL A 100 7.00 -28.53 -7.73
N GLY A 101 5.94 -29.14 -8.22
CA GLY A 101 5.84 -30.57 -8.40
C GLY A 101 6.00 -31.00 -9.87
N PRO A 102 5.63 -32.24 -10.21
CA PRO A 102 5.79 -32.77 -11.56
C PRO A 102 5.10 -31.95 -12.65
N ASN A 103 3.87 -31.48 -12.40
CA ASN A 103 3.11 -30.70 -13.37
C ASN A 103 3.76 -29.34 -13.64
N ALA A 104 4.22 -28.66 -12.60
CA ALA A 104 4.90 -27.37 -12.72
C ALA A 104 6.22 -27.52 -13.48
N LYS A 105 7.02 -28.52 -13.14
CA LYS A 105 8.28 -28.81 -13.83
C LYS A 105 8.08 -29.12 -15.31
N ALA A 106 7.06 -29.91 -15.64
CA ALA A 106 6.72 -30.25 -17.01
C ALA A 106 6.24 -29.02 -17.81
N ALA A 107 5.39 -28.20 -17.22
CA ALA A 107 4.90 -26.97 -17.84
C ALA A 107 6.05 -26.00 -18.15
N VAL A 108 6.97 -25.80 -17.21
CA VAL A 108 8.14 -24.95 -17.40
C VAL A 108 9.10 -25.50 -18.45
N ALA A 109 9.35 -26.80 -18.45
CA ALA A 109 10.22 -27.45 -19.45
C ALA A 109 9.69 -27.33 -20.87
N ALA A 110 8.40 -27.25 -21.06
CA ALA A 110 7.74 -27.11 -22.36
C ALA A 110 7.67 -25.67 -22.89
N MET A 111 8.09 -24.67 -22.12
CA MET A 111 7.98 -23.25 -22.49
C MET A 111 8.89 -22.90 -23.66
N LYS A 112 8.35 -22.06 -24.53
CA LYS A 112 9.08 -21.33 -25.57
C LYS A 112 9.17 -19.86 -25.21
N ASP A 113 10.06 -19.12 -25.89
CA ASP A 113 10.20 -17.68 -25.69
C ASP A 113 8.86 -16.97 -25.87
N GLY A 114 8.48 -16.14 -24.89
CA GLY A 114 7.21 -15.44 -24.86
C GLY A 114 6.04 -16.21 -24.25
N ASP A 115 6.20 -17.47 -23.88
CA ASP A 115 5.19 -18.24 -23.17
C ASP A 115 5.05 -17.80 -21.73
N VAL A 116 3.85 -18.03 -21.16
CA VAL A 116 3.51 -17.68 -19.79
C VAL A 116 2.95 -18.90 -19.06
N VAL A 117 3.50 -19.19 -17.90
CA VAL A 117 3.02 -20.22 -16.96
C VAL A 117 2.67 -19.52 -15.66
N LEU A 118 1.54 -19.87 -15.03
CA LEU A 118 1.20 -19.47 -13.67
C LEU A 118 1.28 -20.69 -12.76
N LEU A 119 2.10 -20.61 -11.72
CA LEU A 119 2.18 -21.62 -10.67
C LEU A 119 0.95 -21.57 -9.76
N GLN A 120 0.67 -22.66 -9.07
CA GLN A 120 -0.36 -22.72 -8.04
C GLN A 120 0.03 -21.87 -6.83
N ASN A 121 -0.96 -21.51 -6.00
CA ASN A 121 -0.83 -20.70 -4.80
C ASN A 121 0.39 -21.10 -3.96
N THR A 122 1.35 -20.18 -3.81
CA THR A 122 2.60 -20.44 -3.07
C THR A 122 2.36 -20.82 -1.62
N ARG A 123 1.25 -20.39 -1.02
CA ARG A 123 0.89 -20.73 0.36
C ARG A 123 0.30 -22.14 0.51
N PHE A 124 0.16 -22.90 -0.58
CA PHE A 124 -0.11 -24.33 -0.46
C PHE A 124 1.10 -25.06 0.17
N ARG A 125 2.28 -24.44 0.12
CA ARG A 125 3.47 -24.93 0.81
C ARG A 125 3.59 -24.25 2.17
N LYS A 126 3.76 -25.05 3.22
CA LYS A 126 3.94 -24.57 4.60
C LYS A 126 5.21 -23.75 4.79
N GLU A 127 6.22 -24.02 3.99
CA GLU A 127 7.51 -23.33 4.02
C GLU A 127 7.41 -21.86 3.58
N GLU A 128 6.43 -21.50 2.75
CA GLU A 128 6.34 -20.20 2.10
C GLU A 128 6.40 -19.03 3.09
N THR A 129 5.51 -19.00 4.07
CA THR A 129 5.41 -17.88 5.02
C THR A 129 6.50 -17.88 6.07
N LYS A 130 7.21 -18.99 6.22
CA LYS A 130 8.32 -19.15 7.16
C LYS A 130 9.69 -18.99 6.50
N ASN A 131 9.70 -18.78 5.20
CA ASN A 131 10.93 -18.66 4.40
C ASN A 131 11.88 -19.86 4.60
N LEU A 132 11.36 -21.08 4.52
CA LEU A 132 12.10 -22.31 4.80
C LEU A 132 12.42 -23.10 3.53
N GLU A 133 13.59 -23.74 3.54
CA GLU A 133 13.94 -24.76 2.56
C GLU A 133 13.12 -26.05 2.79
N PRO A 134 12.84 -26.86 1.74
CA PRO A 134 13.45 -26.72 0.41
C PRO A 134 12.67 -25.85 -0.58
N PHE A 135 11.60 -25.20 -0.20
CA PHE A 135 10.71 -24.50 -1.14
C PHE A 135 11.40 -23.35 -1.88
N SER A 136 12.25 -22.56 -1.21
CA SER A 136 12.99 -21.47 -1.87
C SER A 136 13.90 -21.99 -2.99
N SER A 137 14.65 -23.05 -2.75
CA SER A 137 15.49 -23.67 -3.78
C SER A 137 14.70 -24.33 -4.89
N GLU A 138 13.56 -24.93 -4.58
CA GLU A 138 12.65 -25.49 -5.59
C GLU A 138 12.09 -24.42 -6.53
N LEU A 139 11.62 -23.31 -5.99
CA LEU A 139 11.17 -22.16 -6.79
C LEU A 139 12.30 -21.65 -7.69
N ALA A 140 13.47 -21.47 -7.12
CA ALA A 140 14.65 -20.99 -7.84
C ALA A 140 15.10 -21.93 -8.95
N SER A 141 14.89 -23.24 -8.80
CA SER A 141 15.26 -24.23 -9.82
C SER A 141 14.49 -24.07 -11.13
N LEU A 142 13.35 -23.38 -11.10
CA LEU A 142 12.52 -23.16 -12.28
C LEU A 142 13.03 -22.01 -13.17
N ALA A 143 13.92 -21.15 -12.70
CA ALA A 143 14.23 -19.92 -13.38
C ALA A 143 15.70 -19.51 -13.33
N ASP A 144 16.09 -18.67 -14.26
CA ASP A 144 17.42 -18.06 -14.38
C ASP A 144 17.46 -16.65 -13.79
N VAL A 145 16.30 -15.98 -13.79
CA VAL A 145 16.12 -14.58 -13.36
C VAL A 145 14.91 -14.50 -12.45
N PHE A 146 15.00 -13.66 -11.43
CA PHE A 146 13.88 -13.36 -10.53
C PHE A 146 13.47 -11.90 -10.64
N VAL A 147 12.17 -11.65 -10.80
CA VAL A 147 11.59 -10.32 -10.83
C VAL A 147 10.58 -10.18 -9.69
N MET A 148 10.82 -9.19 -8.82
CA MET A 148 9.92 -8.87 -7.72
C MET A 148 8.97 -7.76 -8.14
N ASP A 149 7.67 -8.06 -8.17
CA ASP A 149 6.63 -7.11 -8.59
C ASP A 149 5.40 -7.12 -7.67
N ALA A 150 5.62 -7.49 -6.42
CA ALA A 150 4.55 -7.60 -5.41
C ALA A 150 4.83 -6.70 -4.21
N PHE A 151 4.54 -5.41 -4.32
CA PHE A 151 4.81 -4.46 -3.25
C PHE A 151 4.05 -4.79 -1.97
N GLY A 152 2.78 -5.20 -2.07
CA GLY A 152 1.96 -5.57 -0.93
C GLY A 152 2.52 -6.72 -0.08
N SER A 153 3.46 -7.50 -0.61
CA SER A 153 4.14 -8.60 0.08
C SER A 153 5.61 -8.31 0.38
N ALA A 154 6.11 -7.14 -0.01
CA ALA A 154 7.54 -6.80 0.10
C ALA A 154 8.03 -6.61 1.54
N HIS A 155 7.13 -6.37 2.48
CA HIS A 155 7.44 -6.21 3.90
C HIS A 155 7.61 -7.55 4.63
N ARG A 156 7.39 -8.67 3.95
CA ARG A 156 7.48 -10.02 4.53
C ARG A 156 8.54 -10.86 3.85
N ALA A 157 9.39 -11.47 4.65
CA ALA A 157 10.40 -12.41 4.17
C ALA A 157 9.78 -13.80 3.99
N HIS A 158 9.23 -14.06 2.80
CA HIS A 158 8.70 -15.37 2.40
C HIS A 158 9.62 -16.03 1.38
N CYS A 159 9.40 -17.31 1.07
CA CYS A 159 10.19 -18.01 0.06
C CYS A 159 10.12 -17.30 -1.30
N SER A 160 8.92 -16.93 -1.74
CA SER A 160 8.70 -16.34 -3.06
C SER A 160 9.07 -14.85 -3.15
N THR A 161 9.33 -14.19 -2.03
CA THR A 161 9.72 -12.76 -2.00
C THR A 161 11.19 -12.55 -1.66
N VAL A 162 11.75 -13.38 -0.83
CA VAL A 162 13.12 -13.23 -0.30
C VAL A 162 13.96 -14.48 -0.50
N GLY A 163 13.51 -15.63 0.00
CA GLY A 163 14.32 -16.85 0.02
C GLY A 163 14.80 -17.32 -1.34
N VAL A 164 14.00 -17.13 -2.38
CA VAL A 164 14.35 -17.45 -3.76
C VAL A 164 15.64 -16.73 -4.22
N THR A 165 15.92 -15.54 -3.70
CA THR A 165 17.11 -14.76 -4.06
C THR A 165 18.40 -15.29 -3.46
N ASP A 166 18.33 -16.22 -2.51
CA ASP A 166 19.52 -16.94 -2.05
C ASP A 166 20.09 -17.85 -3.14
N HIS A 167 19.25 -18.26 -4.09
CA HIS A 167 19.57 -19.21 -5.15
C HIS A 167 19.58 -18.60 -6.55
N ILE A 168 18.99 -17.42 -6.76
CA ILE A 168 19.01 -16.67 -8.02
C ILE A 168 19.64 -15.30 -7.75
N LYS A 169 20.76 -15.01 -8.43
CA LYS A 169 21.49 -13.74 -8.25
C LYS A 169 21.15 -12.68 -9.27
N ASP A 170 20.59 -13.07 -10.41
CA ASP A 170 20.10 -12.13 -11.44
C ASP A 170 18.68 -11.71 -11.07
N THR A 171 18.55 -10.54 -10.47
CA THR A 171 17.29 -10.05 -9.90
C THR A 171 16.97 -8.64 -10.35
N ALA A 172 15.69 -8.33 -10.45
CA ALA A 172 15.19 -7.00 -10.79
C ALA A 172 13.83 -6.78 -10.15
N VAL A 173 13.38 -5.52 -10.14
CA VAL A 173 12.00 -5.17 -9.79
C VAL A 173 11.17 -4.98 -11.05
N GLY A 174 9.87 -5.29 -10.97
CA GLY A 174 8.92 -4.96 -12.01
C GLY A 174 8.50 -3.49 -11.97
N TYR A 175 7.66 -3.10 -12.93
CA TYR A 175 7.22 -1.70 -13.05
C TYR A 175 6.35 -1.23 -11.87
N LEU A 176 5.50 -2.11 -11.34
CA LEU A 176 4.68 -1.78 -10.16
C LEU A 176 5.58 -1.46 -8.97
N MET A 177 6.55 -2.32 -8.71
CA MET A 177 7.52 -2.12 -7.63
C MET A 177 8.38 -0.87 -7.85
N GLN A 178 8.79 -0.61 -9.09
CA GLN A 178 9.58 0.57 -9.44
C GLN A 178 8.84 1.87 -9.10
N LYS A 179 7.55 1.93 -9.38
CA LYS A 179 6.70 3.07 -9.02
C LYS A 179 6.64 3.27 -7.51
N GLU A 180 6.46 2.20 -6.75
CA GLU A 180 6.40 2.29 -5.29
C GLU A 180 7.74 2.78 -4.71
N ILE A 181 8.86 2.29 -5.22
CA ILE A 181 10.20 2.75 -4.83
C ILE A 181 10.37 4.24 -5.14
N ASN A 182 10.00 4.68 -6.34
CA ASN A 182 10.20 6.05 -6.78
C ASN A 182 9.33 7.04 -5.99
N TYR A 183 8.06 6.71 -5.77
CA TYR A 183 7.11 7.64 -5.15
C TYR A 183 7.05 7.48 -3.63
N LEU A 184 6.69 6.32 -3.13
CA LEU A 184 6.51 6.13 -1.70
C LEU A 184 7.83 6.03 -0.94
N GLY A 185 8.88 5.53 -1.60
CA GLY A 185 10.23 5.46 -1.06
C GLY A 185 11.02 6.75 -1.30
N ASN A 186 11.52 6.92 -2.51
CA ASN A 186 12.52 7.95 -2.82
C ASN A 186 11.97 9.38 -2.74
N ALA A 187 10.73 9.63 -3.20
CA ALA A 187 10.15 10.97 -3.12
C ALA A 187 9.87 11.41 -1.69
N VAL A 188 9.62 10.46 -0.78
CA VAL A 188 9.46 10.75 0.66
C VAL A 188 10.83 10.91 1.34
N GLU A 189 11.81 10.11 0.96
CA GLU A 189 13.17 10.15 1.53
C GLU A 189 13.94 11.40 1.12
N THR A 190 13.83 11.80 -0.14
CA THR A 190 14.49 13.00 -0.71
C THR A 190 13.45 13.89 -1.41
N PRO A 191 12.53 14.50 -0.64
CA PRO A 191 11.41 15.23 -1.23
C PRO A 191 11.84 16.56 -1.86
N VAL A 192 11.12 16.97 -2.90
CA VAL A 192 11.15 18.36 -3.35
C VAL A 192 10.31 19.18 -2.35
N ARG A 193 10.90 20.20 -1.76
CA ARG A 193 10.28 20.99 -0.69
C ARG A 193 9.53 22.20 -1.22
N PRO A 194 8.47 22.65 -0.56
CA PRO A 194 7.94 22.19 0.72
C PRO A 194 7.29 20.79 0.64
N PHE A 195 7.56 19.96 1.66
CA PHE A 195 6.99 18.64 1.80
C PHE A 195 5.92 18.64 2.90
N VAL A 196 4.70 18.30 2.52
CA VAL A 196 3.55 18.20 3.43
C VAL A 196 3.18 16.73 3.58
N ALA A 197 3.14 16.24 4.80
CA ALA A 197 2.64 14.91 5.14
C ALA A 197 1.27 15.04 5.81
N ILE A 198 0.30 14.24 5.38
CA ILE A 198 -1.05 14.22 5.90
C ILE A 198 -1.35 12.83 6.44
N LEU A 199 -1.64 12.74 7.72
CA LEU A 199 -1.98 11.51 8.39
C LEU A 199 -3.40 11.59 8.97
N GLY A 200 -4.17 10.53 8.77
CA GLY A 200 -5.50 10.38 9.31
C GLY A 200 -5.76 8.93 9.72
N GLY A 201 -7.03 8.58 9.88
CA GLY A 201 -7.43 7.27 10.36
C GLY A 201 -7.90 7.29 11.81
N ALA A 202 -8.34 6.14 12.32
CA ALA A 202 -9.04 6.07 13.59
C ALA A 202 -8.12 6.11 14.82
N LYS A 203 -6.94 5.47 14.74
CA LYS A 203 -6.12 5.18 15.92
C LYS A 203 -4.70 5.71 15.76
N VAL A 204 -4.26 6.54 16.71
CA VAL A 204 -2.89 7.04 16.78
C VAL A 204 -1.88 5.88 16.99
N ALA A 205 -2.26 4.86 17.75
CA ALA A 205 -1.39 3.72 18.04
C ALA A 205 -0.92 2.98 16.79
N ASP A 206 -1.70 2.97 15.72
CA ASP A 206 -1.36 2.30 14.46
C ASP A 206 -0.31 3.07 13.65
N LYS A 207 -0.02 4.33 13.99
CA LYS A 207 0.81 5.22 13.19
C LYS A 207 1.97 5.89 13.95
N LEU A 208 2.33 5.37 15.11
CA LEU A 208 3.36 5.97 15.98
C LEU A 208 4.69 6.18 15.23
N ASN A 209 5.18 5.14 14.58
CA ASN A 209 6.46 5.19 13.87
C ASN A 209 6.37 6.02 12.58
N VAL A 210 5.21 6.03 11.94
CA VAL A 210 4.97 6.88 10.75
C VAL A 210 5.04 8.35 11.12
N ILE A 211 4.38 8.75 12.21
CA ILE A 211 4.40 10.14 12.70
C ILE A 211 5.84 10.57 12.98
N SER A 212 6.57 9.80 13.76
CA SER A 212 7.94 10.11 14.14
C SER A 212 8.87 10.20 12.91
N ASN A 213 8.77 9.25 11.99
CA ASN A 213 9.61 9.22 10.78
C ASN A 213 9.29 10.39 9.84
N LEU A 214 8.02 10.70 9.64
CA LEU A 214 7.63 11.80 8.74
C LEU A 214 7.94 13.17 9.32
N LEU A 215 7.91 13.35 10.65
CA LEU A 215 8.35 14.58 11.29
C LEU A 215 9.82 14.89 11.00
N ASP A 216 10.67 13.88 10.87
CA ASP A 216 12.08 14.07 10.50
C ASP A 216 12.23 14.54 9.04
N LYS A 217 11.25 14.32 8.20
CA LYS A 217 11.37 14.49 6.73
C LYS A 217 10.53 15.63 6.17
N CYS A 218 9.34 15.87 6.73
CA CYS A 218 8.41 16.88 6.21
C CYS A 218 8.74 18.29 6.73
N ASP A 219 8.12 19.27 6.10
CA ASP A 219 8.10 20.67 6.55
C ASP A 219 6.82 20.94 7.37
N THR A 220 5.73 20.30 6.99
CA THR A 220 4.44 20.39 7.66
C THR A 220 3.84 19.00 7.82
N LEU A 221 3.41 18.66 9.04
CA LEU A 221 2.64 17.45 9.32
C LEU A 221 1.22 17.83 9.68
N ILE A 222 0.28 17.28 8.96
CA ILE A 222 -1.16 17.46 9.17
C ILE A 222 -1.73 16.18 9.81
N ILE A 223 -2.42 16.32 10.92
CA ILE A 223 -3.08 15.20 11.61
C ILE A 223 -4.58 15.42 11.57
N GLY A 224 -5.31 14.46 11.01
CA GLY A 224 -6.77 14.44 10.98
C GLY A 224 -7.33 13.07 11.39
N GLY A 225 -8.63 12.88 11.19
CA GLY A 225 -9.28 11.63 11.56
C GLY A 225 -9.40 11.42 13.06
N GLY A 226 -9.80 10.21 13.46
CA GLY A 226 -9.99 9.86 14.87
C GLY A 226 -8.74 9.97 15.72
N MET A 227 -7.57 9.77 15.10
CA MET A 227 -6.28 9.90 15.80
C MET A 227 -5.99 11.34 16.29
N ALA A 228 -6.60 12.35 15.69
CA ALA A 228 -6.40 13.75 16.08
C ALA A 228 -6.89 14.06 17.49
N TYR A 229 -7.89 13.35 17.99
CA TYR A 229 -8.48 13.63 19.30
C TYR A 229 -7.54 13.29 20.45
N THR A 230 -6.67 12.31 20.31
CA THR A 230 -5.62 12.05 21.28
C THR A 230 -4.63 13.23 21.36
N PHE A 231 -4.27 13.82 20.21
CA PHE A 231 -3.46 15.05 20.17
C PHE A 231 -4.18 16.25 20.80
N LEU A 232 -5.45 16.43 20.51
CA LEU A 232 -6.25 17.53 21.09
C LEU A 232 -6.35 17.39 22.62
N LYS A 233 -6.57 16.18 23.10
CA LYS A 233 -6.58 15.91 24.55
C LYS A 233 -5.20 16.15 25.18
N ALA A 234 -4.13 15.81 24.48
CA ALA A 234 -2.76 16.11 24.91
C ALA A 234 -2.48 17.60 25.06
N GLN A 235 -3.22 18.46 24.31
CA GLN A 235 -3.19 19.92 24.45
C GLN A 235 -4.05 20.44 25.62
N GLY A 236 -4.72 19.55 26.34
CA GLY A 236 -5.61 19.92 27.44
C GLY A 236 -7.05 20.20 27.04
N LYS A 237 -7.42 19.90 25.81
CA LYS A 237 -8.80 20.08 25.30
C LYS A 237 -9.67 18.89 25.69
N GLU A 238 -10.94 19.15 25.97
CA GLU A 238 -11.93 18.10 26.18
C GLU A 238 -12.54 17.71 24.82
N VAL A 239 -12.63 16.41 24.56
CA VAL A 239 -13.05 15.90 23.25
C VAL A 239 -14.34 15.07 23.33
N GLY A 240 -15.08 15.18 24.44
CA GLY A 240 -16.36 14.49 24.63
C GLY A 240 -16.22 12.98 24.52
N LEU A 241 -17.08 12.37 23.68
CA LEU A 241 -17.11 10.92 23.41
C LEU A 241 -16.18 10.50 22.27
N SER A 242 -15.36 11.40 21.73
CA SER A 242 -14.44 11.12 20.65
C SER A 242 -13.44 10.00 20.99
N LEU A 243 -12.95 9.33 19.96
CA LEU A 243 -11.89 8.30 20.14
C LEU A 243 -10.64 8.93 20.78
N VAL A 244 -10.17 8.35 21.86
CA VAL A 244 -8.93 8.74 22.53
C VAL A 244 -8.18 7.49 22.97
N ASP A 245 -6.88 7.47 22.76
CA ASP A 245 -5.99 6.48 23.35
C ASP A 245 -5.24 7.15 24.51
N ASP A 246 -5.75 6.98 25.73
CA ASP A 246 -5.18 7.59 26.93
C ASP A 246 -3.74 7.12 27.21
N THR A 247 -3.35 5.96 26.68
CA THR A 247 -1.98 5.43 26.82
C THR A 247 -0.98 6.15 25.92
N LYS A 248 -1.46 6.98 24.96
CA LYS A 248 -0.64 7.68 23.97
C LYS A 248 -0.62 9.20 24.14
N ILE A 249 -1.20 9.73 25.19
CA ILE A 249 -1.20 11.17 25.48
C ILE A 249 0.25 11.70 25.58
N ASP A 250 1.11 11.02 26.33
CA ASP A 250 2.51 11.42 26.49
C ASP A 250 3.27 11.37 25.16
N TYR A 251 3.02 10.34 24.33
CA TYR A 251 3.58 10.24 23.00
C TYR A 251 3.17 11.44 22.13
N CYS A 252 1.89 11.81 22.14
CA CYS A 252 1.41 12.98 21.38
C CYS A 252 2.09 14.28 21.84
N LYS A 253 2.28 14.45 23.14
CA LYS A 253 3.04 15.58 23.67
C LYS A 253 4.49 15.59 23.18
N GLU A 254 5.15 14.43 23.19
CA GLU A 254 6.51 14.28 22.65
C GLU A 254 6.60 14.65 21.18
N MET A 255 5.63 14.23 20.37
CA MET A 255 5.62 14.53 18.93
C MET A 255 5.38 16.02 18.65
N MET A 256 4.49 16.67 19.40
CA MET A 256 4.29 18.12 19.31
C MET A 256 5.55 18.89 19.73
N ALA A 257 6.23 18.47 20.79
CA ALA A 257 7.49 19.06 21.23
C ALA A 257 8.62 18.83 20.21
N LYS A 258 8.68 17.64 19.61
CA LYS A 258 9.63 17.31 18.54
C LYS A 258 9.43 18.21 17.33
N ALA A 259 8.18 18.42 16.91
CA ALA A 259 7.85 19.29 15.78
C ALA A 259 8.35 20.72 16.06
N GLU A 260 8.08 21.26 17.24
CA GLU A 260 8.52 22.60 17.65
C GLU A 260 10.04 22.70 17.65
N LYS A 261 10.74 21.75 18.27
CA LYS A 261 12.19 21.70 18.32
C LYS A 261 12.85 21.67 16.95
N LEU A 262 12.24 20.93 15.99
CA LEU A 262 12.74 20.81 14.63
C LEU A 262 12.29 21.95 13.71
N GLY A 263 11.49 22.90 14.21
CA GLY A 263 10.95 24.00 13.41
C GLY A 263 9.90 23.55 12.38
N LYS A 264 9.25 22.43 12.61
CA LYS A 264 8.20 21.89 11.75
C LYS A 264 6.83 22.41 12.18
N LYS A 265 5.92 22.56 11.22
CA LYS A 265 4.52 22.85 11.51
C LYS A 265 3.77 21.53 11.75
N LEU A 266 3.06 21.42 12.85
CA LEU A 266 2.15 20.33 13.14
C LEU A 266 0.75 20.92 13.21
N LEU A 267 -0.10 20.61 12.24
CA LEU A 267 -1.44 21.15 12.13
C LEU A 267 -2.47 20.14 12.63
N LEU A 268 -3.29 20.57 13.57
CA LEU A 268 -4.40 19.81 14.12
C LEU A 268 -5.73 20.47 13.73
N PRO A 269 -6.87 19.73 13.77
CA PRO A 269 -8.16 20.32 13.53
C PRO A 269 -8.46 21.48 14.47
N VAL A 270 -8.87 22.63 13.92
CA VAL A 270 -9.29 23.81 14.71
C VAL A 270 -10.79 23.82 14.94
N ASP A 271 -11.55 23.12 14.09
CA ASP A 271 -12.97 22.84 14.27
C ASP A 271 -13.26 21.38 13.92
N THR A 272 -14.37 20.87 14.41
CA THR A 272 -14.71 19.45 14.34
C THR A 272 -16.20 19.31 14.03
N THR A 273 -16.52 18.40 13.11
CA THR A 273 -17.88 17.95 12.85
C THR A 273 -18.23 16.88 13.86
N VAL A 274 -19.23 17.12 14.68
CA VAL A 274 -19.62 16.27 15.81
C VAL A 274 -21.05 15.77 15.68
N SER A 275 -21.32 14.62 16.31
CA SER A 275 -22.65 14.04 16.43
C SER A 275 -22.82 13.36 17.78
N LYS A 276 -24.07 13.19 18.20
CA LYS A 276 -24.43 12.43 19.42
C LYS A 276 -24.31 10.92 19.22
N THR A 277 -24.34 10.45 17.96
CA THR A 277 -24.36 9.04 17.62
C THR A 277 -23.39 8.75 16.48
N PHE A 278 -22.84 7.54 16.46
CA PHE A 278 -22.11 7.03 15.30
C PHE A 278 -23.10 6.47 14.27
N PRO A 279 -22.91 6.70 12.96
CA PRO A 279 -23.84 6.21 11.96
C PRO A 279 -23.88 4.66 11.91
N ASP A 280 -25.11 4.12 11.92
CA ASP A 280 -25.36 2.68 11.80
C ASP A 280 -26.61 2.45 10.97
N PRO A 281 -26.51 1.83 9.75
CA PRO A 281 -25.27 1.48 9.09
C PRO A 281 -24.37 2.70 8.82
N ILE A 282 -23.11 2.44 8.44
CA ILE A 282 -22.08 3.50 8.34
C ILE A 282 -22.45 4.63 7.39
N ASP A 283 -23.26 4.36 6.37
CA ASP A 283 -23.75 5.33 5.37
C ASP A 283 -25.14 5.93 5.71
N ALA A 284 -25.67 5.61 6.90
CA ALA A 284 -26.98 6.11 7.32
C ALA A 284 -27.01 7.63 7.46
N PRO A 285 -28.17 8.29 7.24
CA PRO A 285 -28.33 9.71 7.55
C PRO A 285 -27.97 10.02 9.00
N ILE A 286 -27.25 11.13 9.21
CA ILE A 286 -26.78 11.53 10.54
C ILE A 286 -26.92 13.04 10.69
N GLU A 287 -27.34 13.46 11.89
CA GLU A 287 -27.36 14.88 12.27
C GLU A 287 -26.01 15.28 12.85
N VAL A 288 -25.46 16.36 12.34
CA VAL A 288 -24.14 16.85 12.75
C VAL A 288 -24.20 18.36 13.02
N GLU A 289 -23.24 18.82 13.81
CA GLU A 289 -22.92 20.24 13.92
C GLU A 289 -21.40 20.43 13.89
N VAL A 290 -20.97 21.62 13.53
CA VAL A 290 -19.55 21.98 13.50
C VAL A 290 -19.27 22.87 14.69
N VAL A 291 -18.32 22.45 15.52
CA VAL A 291 -17.92 23.17 16.73
C VAL A 291 -16.42 23.46 16.71
N ASP A 292 -16.00 24.45 17.47
CA ASP A 292 -14.57 24.64 17.75
C ASP A 292 -14.00 23.39 18.40
N SER A 293 -12.79 22.96 18.00
CA SER A 293 -12.17 21.77 18.54
C SER A 293 -11.83 21.85 20.04
N SER A 294 -11.85 23.05 20.62
CA SER A 294 -11.74 23.28 22.06
C SER A 294 -13.09 23.25 22.80
N ALA A 295 -14.19 23.08 22.09
CA ALA A 295 -15.54 23.17 22.63
C ALA A 295 -16.44 22.00 22.19
N ILE A 296 -15.87 20.81 22.09
CA ILE A 296 -16.62 19.59 21.76
C ILE A 296 -17.53 19.25 22.95
N PRO A 297 -18.86 19.17 22.76
CA PRO A 297 -19.79 18.82 23.84
C PRO A 297 -19.50 17.45 24.45
N ALA A 298 -19.71 17.32 25.75
CA ALA A 298 -19.43 16.09 26.50
C ALA A 298 -20.22 14.87 26.02
N ASP A 299 -21.40 15.10 25.41
CA ASP A 299 -22.30 14.07 24.90
C ASP A 299 -22.17 13.83 23.38
N MET A 300 -21.14 14.39 22.75
CA MET A 300 -20.87 14.25 21.32
C MET A 300 -19.49 13.72 21.02
N GLU A 301 -19.35 13.13 19.86
CA GLU A 301 -18.05 12.64 19.32
C GLU A 301 -17.72 13.32 17.99
N GLY A 302 -16.43 13.53 17.76
CA GLY A 302 -15.94 14.03 16.49
C GLY A 302 -15.90 12.91 15.45
N LEU A 303 -16.40 13.20 14.25
CA LEU A 303 -16.52 12.25 13.15
C LEU A 303 -15.92 12.74 11.83
N ASP A 304 -15.55 14.02 11.76
CA ASP A 304 -14.87 14.65 10.62
C ASP A 304 -14.28 16.00 11.06
N ILE A 305 -13.39 16.52 10.24
CA ILE A 305 -12.88 17.88 10.40
C ILE A 305 -13.95 18.91 9.99
N GLY A 306 -13.88 20.09 10.54
CA GLY A 306 -14.80 21.18 10.19
C GLY A 306 -14.33 22.00 8.99
N THR A 307 -15.15 22.99 8.59
CA THR A 307 -14.90 23.83 7.41
C THR A 307 -13.67 24.72 7.54
N LYS A 308 -13.38 25.24 8.74
CA LYS A 308 -12.18 26.03 8.98
C LYS A 308 -10.91 25.17 8.88
N THR A 309 -10.99 23.93 9.37
CA THR A 309 -9.89 22.97 9.26
C THR A 309 -9.65 22.56 7.81
N GLN A 310 -10.73 22.38 7.03
CA GLN A 310 -10.64 22.09 5.59
C GLN A 310 -9.82 23.18 4.88
N ALA A 311 -10.14 24.46 5.15
CA ALA A 311 -9.41 25.59 4.58
C ALA A 311 -7.94 25.64 5.04
N LEU A 312 -7.70 25.42 6.33
CA LEU A 312 -6.36 25.38 6.90
C LEU A 312 -5.48 24.31 6.23
N PHE A 313 -6.01 23.11 6.07
CA PHE A 313 -5.29 21.98 5.47
C PHE A 313 -5.09 22.21 3.96
N ALA A 314 -6.09 22.71 3.26
CA ALA A 314 -5.99 23.05 1.83
C ALA A 314 -4.93 24.13 1.58
N ASP A 315 -4.85 25.15 2.42
CA ASP A 315 -3.85 26.21 2.31
C ASP A 315 -2.41 25.66 2.50
N ALA A 316 -2.23 24.73 3.41
CA ALA A 316 -0.92 24.09 3.61
C ALA A 316 -0.51 23.27 2.37
N VAL A 317 -1.45 22.66 1.67
CA VAL A 317 -1.19 21.87 0.46
C VAL A 317 -0.88 22.73 -0.75
N LYS A 318 -1.46 23.92 -0.86
CA LYS A 318 -1.36 24.81 -2.03
C LYS A 318 0.09 25.12 -2.44
N THR A 319 0.98 25.31 -1.49
CA THR A 319 2.38 25.70 -1.74
C THR A 319 3.32 24.51 -1.72
N ALA A 320 2.82 23.32 -1.45
CA ALA A 320 3.64 22.12 -1.39
C ALA A 320 4.19 21.74 -2.77
N LYS A 321 5.35 21.10 -2.79
CA LYS A 321 5.94 20.47 -3.98
C LYS A 321 5.89 18.95 -3.88
N THR A 322 5.79 18.41 -2.68
CA THR A 322 5.57 17.00 -2.41
C THR A 322 4.52 16.86 -1.33
N VAL A 323 3.53 15.98 -1.54
CA VAL A 323 2.50 15.65 -0.55
C VAL A 323 2.39 14.13 -0.46
N VAL A 324 2.46 13.61 0.76
CA VAL A 324 2.09 12.22 1.06
C VAL A 324 0.87 12.23 1.96
N TRP A 325 -0.12 11.41 1.64
CA TRP A 325 -1.35 11.31 2.42
C TRP A 325 -1.65 9.84 2.77
N ASN A 326 -1.82 9.56 4.05
CA ASN A 326 -2.16 8.24 4.57
C ASN A 326 -3.26 8.38 5.64
N GLY A 327 -4.45 7.92 5.32
CA GLY A 327 -5.62 7.86 6.21
C GLY A 327 -6.62 9.00 6.04
N PRO A 328 -7.93 8.68 6.06
CA PRO A 328 -9.00 9.67 5.88
C PRO A 328 -9.12 10.64 7.04
N MET A 329 -9.77 11.78 6.79
CA MET A 329 -9.99 12.84 7.78
C MET A 329 -11.22 12.63 8.66
N GLY A 330 -12.09 11.72 8.29
CA GLY A 330 -13.32 11.41 9.00
C GLY A 330 -13.91 10.08 8.53
N VAL A 331 -15.17 9.85 8.88
CA VAL A 331 -15.93 8.66 8.49
C VAL A 331 -16.41 8.83 7.04
N PHE A 332 -15.48 8.72 6.10
CA PHE A 332 -15.70 9.07 4.68
C PHE A 332 -16.72 8.18 3.96
N GLU A 333 -17.02 7.00 4.50
CA GLU A 333 -18.07 6.11 3.98
C GLU A 333 -19.47 6.72 4.14
N ASN A 334 -19.60 7.71 5.02
CA ASN A 334 -20.85 8.45 5.22
C ASN A 334 -20.79 9.76 4.42
N PRO A 335 -21.75 10.04 3.52
CA PRO A 335 -21.73 11.24 2.70
C PRO A 335 -21.68 12.56 3.49
N THR A 336 -22.32 12.62 4.65
CA THR A 336 -22.31 13.81 5.52
C THR A 336 -20.94 14.01 6.18
N LEU A 337 -20.23 12.94 6.45
CA LEU A 337 -18.95 12.92 7.17
C LEU A 337 -17.74 12.79 6.23
N ALA A 338 -17.96 12.79 4.91
CA ALA A 338 -16.92 12.71 3.89
C ALA A 338 -16.35 14.07 3.48
N LYS A 339 -16.97 15.17 3.89
CA LYS A 339 -16.63 16.53 3.42
C LYS A 339 -15.18 16.91 3.68
N GLY A 340 -14.64 16.53 4.83
CA GLY A 340 -13.24 16.80 5.16
C GLY A 340 -12.26 16.03 4.28
N THR A 341 -12.52 14.75 4.06
CA THR A 341 -11.71 13.91 3.18
C THR A 341 -11.80 14.37 1.72
N ILE A 342 -12.99 14.77 1.26
CA ILE A 342 -13.19 15.38 -0.07
C ILE A 342 -12.38 16.66 -0.22
N ALA A 343 -12.41 17.53 0.78
CA ALA A 343 -11.67 18.80 0.75
C ALA A 343 -10.16 18.59 0.62
N VAL A 344 -9.60 17.61 1.34
CA VAL A 344 -8.19 17.25 1.23
C VAL A 344 -7.88 16.65 -0.15
N ALA A 345 -8.70 15.72 -0.63
CA ALA A 345 -8.53 15.13 -1.96
C ALA A 345 -8.58 16.18 -3.07
N LYS A 346 -9.50 17.12 -2.98
CA LYS A 346 -9.64 18.24 -3.91
C LYS A 346 -8.40 19.15 -3.89
N ALA A 347 -7.88 19.47 -2.70
CA ALA A 347 -6.68 20.27 -2.57
C ALA A 347 -5.46 19.58 -3.23
N LEU A 348 -5.33 18.25 -3.07
CA LEU A 348 -4.29 17.49 -3.74
C LEU A 348 -4.49 17.46 -5.26
N ALA A 349 -5.72 17.38 -5.73
CA ALA A 349 -6.04 17.39 -7.16
C ALA A 349 -5.73 18.72 -7.86
N GLU A 350 -5.78 19.83 -7.13
CA GLU A 350 -5.59 21.18 -7.64
C GLU A 350 -4.16 21.72 -7.49
N THR A 351 -3.29 21.02 -6.77
CA THR A 351 -1.90 21.44 -6.58
C THR A 351 -0.99 20.92 -7.70
N ASP A 352 0.11 21.63 -7.96
CA ASP A 352 1.17 21.17 -8.88
C ASP A 352 2.18 20.21 -8.21
N ALA A 353 1.97 19.87 -6.97
CA ALA A 353 2.85 18.99 -6.22
C ALA A 353 2.84 17.54 -6.76
N THR A 354 3.90 16.81 -6.49
CA THR A 354 3.87 15.35 -6.54
C THR A 354 3.00 14.85 -5.40
N THR A 355 1.89 14.19 -5.72
CA THR A 355 0.89 13.72 -4.77
C THR A 355 0.91 12.21 -4.65
N ILE A 356 1.17 11.72 -3.45
CA ILE A 356 1.35 10.29 -3.16
C ILE A 356 0.33 9.87 -2.11
N ILE A 357 -0.50 8.89 -2.47
CA ILE A 357 -1.48 8.30 -1.55
C ILE A 357 -0.90 6.98 -1.03
N GLY A 358 -0.68 6.91 0.28
CA GLY A 358 -0.09 5.75 0.94
C GLY A 358 -1.07 5.07 1.88
N GLY A 359 -1.51 3.86 1.55
CA GLY A 359 -2.37 3.06 2.42
C GLY A 359 -3.74 2.74 1.83
N GLY A 360 -4.33 1.65 2.33
CA GLY A 360 -5.58 1.09 1.81
C GLY A 360 -6.78 2.02 1.92
N ASP A 361 -6.99 2.60 3.09
CA ASP A 361 -8.17 3.46 3.35
C ASP A 361 -8.11 4.76 2.56
N SER A 362 -6.95 5.40 2.49
CA SER A 362 -6.79 6.63 1.70
C SER A 362 -6.90 6.35 0.20
N ALA A 363 -6.36 5.24 -0.27
CA ALA A 363 -6.52 4.79 -1.66
C ALA A 363 -8.01 4.55 -1.97
N ALA A 364 -8.71 3.82 -1.11
CA ALA A 364 -10.13 3.57 -1.25
C ALA A 364 -10.94 4.87 -1.26
N ALA A 365 -10.64 5.80 -0.34
CA ALA A 365 -11.31 7.09 -0.26
C ALA A 365 -11.12 7.91 -1.55
N VAL A 366 -9.90 8.02 -2.04
CA VAL A 366 -9.58 8.78 -3.26
C VAL A 366 -10.25 8.18 -4.49
N ILE A 367 -10.27 6.86 -4.61
CA ILE A 367 -10.92 6.15 -5.72
C ILE A 367 -12.44 6.33 -5.63
N GLN A 368 -13.03 6.09 -4.47
CA GLN A 368 -14.48 6.22 -4.25
C GLN A 368 -14.98 7.64 -4.51
N LEU A 369 -14.20 8.65 -4.13
CA LEU A 369 -14.55 10.05 -4.29
C LEU A 369 -14.23 10.63 -5.68
N GLY A 370 -13.65 9.82 -6.59
CA GLY A 370 -13.44 10.19 -8.00
C GLY A 370 -12.18 11.03 -8.27
N PHE A 371 -11.18 11.01 -7.38
CA PHE A 371 -9.95 11.79 -7.54
C PHE A 371 -8.71 10.96 -7.91
N ALA A 372 -8.87 9.66 -8.18
CA ALA A 372 -7.74 8.76 -8.39
C ALA A 372 -6.81 9.19 -9.54
N ASP A 373 -7.36 9.62 -10.66
CA ASP A 373 -6.61 10.06 -11.85
C ASP A 373 -5.90 11.41 -11.66
N LYS A 374 -6.18 12.14 -10.60
CA LYS A 374 -5.53 13.41 -10.26
C LYS A 374 -4.30 13.23 -9.36
N MET A 375 -4.06 12.02 -8.86
CA MET A 375 -2.93 11.73 -7.99
C MET A 375 -1.72 11.27 -8.81
N SER A 376 -0.52 11.65 -8.38
CA SER A 376 0.72 11.21 -9.04
C SER A 376 0.95 9.71 -8.87
N HIS A 377 0.65 9.20 -7.66
CA HIS A 377 0.78 7.78 -7.32
C HIS A 377 -0.19 7.39 -6.23
N ILE A 378 -0.85 6.25 -6.39
CA ILE A 378 -1.68 5.63 -5.36
C ILE A 378 -1.07 4.28 -5.03
N SER A 379 -0.52 4.17 -3.81
CA SER A 379 0.00 2.89 -3.31
C SER A 379 -1.14 1.98 -2.88
N THR A 380 -1.12 0.75 -3.35
CA THR A 380 -2.06 -0.30 -2.95
C THR A 380 -1.45 -1.32 -2.00
N GLY A 381 -0.26 -1.01 -1.49
CA GLY A 381 0.55 -1.94 -0.70
C GLY A 381 0.04 -2.23 0.72
N GLY A 382 -0.97 -1.53 1.21
CA GLY A 382 -1.52 -1.77 2.55
C GLY A 382 -0.45 -1.67 3.65
N GLY A 383 -0.22 -2.77 4.36
CA GLY A 383 0.80 -2.83 5.43
C GLY A 383 2.21 -2.53 4.96
N ALA A 384 2.57 -2.90 3.74
CA ALA A 384 3.88 -2.58 3.17
C ALA A 384 4.05 -1.07 2.98
N SER A 385 3.01 -0.37 2.52
CA SER A 385 3.02 1.09 2.40
C SER A 385 3.27 1.76 3.75
N LEU A 386 2.58 1.28 4.78
CA LEU A 386 2.71 1.81 6.13
C LEU A 386 4.14 1.59 6.68
N GLU A 387 4.67 0.37 6.56
CA GLU A 387 6.04 0.07 6.99
C GLU A 387 7.08 0.87 6.22
N TYR A 388 6.86 1.13 4.95
CA TYR A 388 7.76 1.97 4.15
C TYR A 388 7.75 3.42 4.67
N LEU A 389 6.57 3.96 4.99
CA LEU A 389 6.44 5.30 5.60
C LEU A 389 7.01 5.37 7.03
N GLU A 390 7.10 4.24 7.73
CA GLU A 390 7.81 4.14 9.02
C GLU A 390 9.35 4.24 8.87
N GLY A 391 9.85 4.22 7.63
CA GLY A 391 11.28 4.23 7.33
C GLY A 391 11.95 2.87 7.41
N LYS A 392 11.17 1.81 7.48
CA LYS A 392 11.69 0.44 7.53
C LYS A 392 12.24 0.00 6.18
N VAL A 393 13.29 -0.81 6.22
CA VAL A 393 13.79 -1.53 5.05
C VAL A 393 12.84 -2.70 4.77
N LEU A 394 12.26 -2.73 3.57
CA LEU A 394 11.40 -3.82 3.16
C LEU A 394 12.23 -4.99 2.62
N PRO A 395 12.18 -6.18 3.22
CA PRO A 395 13.07 -7.28 2.83
C PRO A 395 12.91 -7.70 1.36
N GLY A 396 11.71 -7.67 0.81
CA GLY A 396 11.46 -8.00 -0.61
C GLY A 396 12.05 -7.00 -1.60
N ILE A 397 12.43 -5.80 -1.16
CA ILE A 397 13.16 -4.82 -1.96
C ILE A 397 14.67 -4.94 -1.71
N ALA A 398 15.05 -5.08 -0.44
CA ALA A 398 16.45 -5.11 -0.03
C ALA A 398 17.28 -6.21 -0.73
N VAL A 399 16.66 -7.36 -1.00
CA VAL A 399 17.32 -8.51 -1.63
C VAL A 399 17.52 -8.37 -3.15
N ILE A 400 16.92 -7.38 -3.77
CA ILE A 400 17.05 -7.15 -5.22
C ILE A 400 18.34 -6.38 -5.51
N ALA A 401 19.00 -6.74 -6.59
CA ALA A 401 20.26 -6.13 -7.01
C ALA A 401 20.11 -4.61 -7.28
N ASP A 402 21.11 -3.86 -6.86
CA ASP A 402 21.21 -2.43 -7.16
C ASP A 402 21.63 -2.22 -8.62
N LYS A 403 21.16 -1.12 -9.18
CA LYS A 403 21.62 -0.63 -10.47
C LYS A 403 22.96 0.08 -10.26
N ASN A 404 23.96 -0.30 -11.01
CA ASN A 404 25.31 0.30 -10.92
C ASN A 404 25.37 1.67 -11.55
#